data_3391f51f810add8c5a7156e14d8e8200
#
_entry.id   3391f51f810add8c5a7156e14d8e8200
#
_cell.length_a   1.000
_cell.length_b   1.000
_cell.length_c   1.000
_cell.angle_alpha   90.00
_cell.angle_beta   90.00
_cell.angle_gamma   90.00
#
_symmetry.space_group_name_H-M   'P 1'
#
loop_
_entity.id
_entity.type
_entity.pdbx_description
1 polymer ?
#
loop_
_entity_poly.entity_id
_entity_poly.type
_entity_poly.pdbx_seq_one_letter_code
_entity_poly.pdbx_strand_id
1 'polypeptide(L)'
;MGILDNVLKLFVGDKSKKDIGEIQPMVALIKNQEAEIASLTIDELRAKTVEFKNKIKADQKEIQDQIDALELKSREIEDINKKEDLYKEIDTLKDERYAIEVRTLEDILPEAFAVMKETAKRFKDNETLSVNATPFDREISATNDYVILEGEKAIWKNSWDAAGKEVTWDMV
;
A
#
# COMPACT_ATOMS: atom_id res chain seq x y z
N MET A 1 -29.08 -36.16 -8.72
CA MET A 1 -28.54 -35.19 -7.75
C MET A 1 -27.95 -35.98 -6.63
N GLY A 2 -26.60 -36.08 -6.61
CA GLY A 2 -25.89 -37.04 -5.78
C GLY A 2 -25.60 -36.50 -4.37
N ILE A 3 -25.51 -37.42 -3.41
CA ILE A 3 -25.08 -37.17 -2.03
C ILE A 3 -23.74 -36.42 -1.98
N LEU A 4 -22.87 -36.63 -2.97
CA LEU A 4 -21.58 -35.94 -3.16
C LEU A 4 -21.76 -34.41 -3.40
N ASP A 5 -22.77 -33.98 -4.15
CA ASP A 5 -23.04 -32.55 -4.39
C ASP A 5 -23.44 -31.80 -3.11
N ASN A 6 -24.21 -32.46 -2.23
CA ASN A 6 -24.60 -31.87 -0.95
C ASN A 6 -23.43 -31.83 0.04
N VAL A 7 -22.54 -32.82 0.04
CA VAL A 7 -21.32 -32.85 0.87
C VAL A 7 -20.35 -31.77 0.39
N LEU A 8 -20.13 -31.61 -0.93
CA LEU A 8 -19.27 -30.57 -1.46
C LEU A 8 -19.80 -29.17 -1.14
N LYS A 9 -21.12 -28.93 -1.24
CA LYS A 9 -21.74 -27.64 -0.88
C LYS A 9 -21.60 -27.32 0.61
N LEU A 10 -21.63 -28.34 1.48
CA LEU A 10 -21.42 -28.14 2.92
C LEU A 10 -19.98 -27.72 3.24
N PHE A 11 -18.99 -28.34 2.58
CA PHE A 11 -17.58 -28.02 2.80
C PHE A 11 -17.16 -26.68 2.20
N VAL A 12 -17.60 -26.36 0.98
CA VAL A 12 -17.27 -25.08 0.31
C VAL A 12 -18.02 -23.93 0.96
N GLY A 13 -19.29 -24.11 1.36
CA GLY A 13 -20.08 -23.09 2.04
C GLY A 13 -19.57 -22.75 3.45
N ASP A 14 -18.99 -23.72 4.16
CA ASP A 14 -18.48 -23.52 5.53
C ASP A 14 -17.13 -22.79 5.51
N LYS A 15 -16.25 -23.10 4.56
CA LYS A 15 -14.96 -22.41 4.40
C LYS A 15 -15.17 -20.94 4.04
N SER A 16 -16.02 -20.64 3.07
CA SER A 16 -16.31 -19.26 2.64
C SER A 16 -16.90 -18.43 3.79
N LYS A 17 -17.81 -19.00 4.59
CA LYS A 17 -18.37 -18.30 5.77
C LYS A 17 -17.32 -18.03 6.84
N LYS A 18 -16.40 -18.96 7.06
CA LYS A 18 -15.30 -18.79 8.00
C LYS A 18 -14.37 -17.70 7.52
N ASP A 19 -13.92 -17.75 6.25
CA ASP A 19 -13.02 -16.75 5.65
C ASP A 19 -13.64 -15.35 5.70
N ILE A 20 -14.94 -15.22 5.39
CA ILE A 20 -15.68 -13.95 5.51
C ILE A 20 -15.73 -13.48 6.98
N GLY A 21 -15.96 -14.38 7.92
CA GLY A 21 -15.97 -14.05 9.35
C GLY A 21 -14.63 -13.53 9.86
N GLU A 22 -13.52 -14.05 9.35
CA GLU A 22 -12.18 -13.60 9.70
C GLU A 22 -11.85 -12.21 9.11
N ILE A 23 -12.37 -11.87 7.93
CA ILE A 23 -12.15 -10.59 7.25
C ILE A 23 -13.10 -9.49 7.75
N GLN A 24 -14.29 -9.86 8.24
CA GLN A 24 -15.33 -8.91 8.65
C GLN A 24 -14.87 -7.81 9.61
N PRO A 25 -14.04 -8.08 10.65
CA PRO A 25 -13.53 -7.03 11.53
C PRO A 25 -12.69 -5.99 10.80
N MET A 26 -11.83 -6.43 9.86
CA MET A 26 -11.02 -5.53 9.04
C MET A 26 -11.90 -4.65 8.15
N VAL A 27 -12.92 -5.21 7.52
CA VAL A 27 -13.90 -4.44 6.71
C VAL A 27 -14.60 -3.38 7.56
N ALA A 28 -14.94 -3.68 8.83
CA ALA A 28 -15.53 -2.69 9.72
C ALA A 28 -14.56 -1.54 10.03
N LEU A 29 -13.28 -1.83 10.27
CA LEU A 29 -12.24 -0.82 10.48
C LEU A 29 -12.07 0.08 9.24
N ILE A 30 -12.03 -0.50 8.04
CA ILE A 30 -11.98 0.25 6.78
C ILE A 30 -13.18 1.20 6.65
N LYS A 31 -14.40 0.70 6.91
CA LYS A 31 -15.60 1.53 6.83
C LYS A 31 -15.62 2.69 7.81
N ASN A 32 -15.00 2.54 8.97
CA ASN A 32 -14.89 3.62 9.95
C ASN A 32 -14.01 4.77 9.45
N GLN A 33 -13.06 4.51 8.56
CA GLN A 33 -12.17 5.51 7.96
C GLN A 33 -12.80 6.23 6.76
N GLU A 34 -13.82 5.63 6.11
CA GLU A 34 -14.36 6.12 4.83
C GLU A 34 -14.86 7.57 4.90
N ALA A 35 -15.52 7.97 5.98
CA ALA A 35 -16.08 9.31 6.11
C ALA A 35 -14.99 10.40 6.23
N GLU A 36 -13.93 10.13 6.96
CA GLU A 36 -12.78 11.02 7.10
C GLU A 36 -12.04 11.14 5.76
N ILE A 37 -11.70 10.00 5.15
CA ILE A 37 -11.00 9.97 3.87
C ILE A 37 -11.80 10.63 2.75
N ALA A 38 -13.11 10.46 2.69
CA ALA A 38 -13.97 11.12 1.71
C ALA A 38 -14.01 12.65 1.84
N SER A 39 -13.72 13.19 3.03
CA SER A 39 -13.67 14.64 3.27
C SER A 39 -12.39 15.31 2.75
N LEU A 40 -11.34 14.56 2.46
CA LEU A 40 -10.06 15.07 2.00
C LEU A 40 -10.15 15.65 0.58
N THR A 41 -9.39 16.70 0.30
CA THR A 41 -9.12 17.12 -1.07
C THR A 41 -8.34 16.05 -1.84
N ILE A 42 -8.27 16.15 -3.16
CA ILE A 42 -7.53 15.17 -3.97
C ILE A 42 -6.02 15.21 -3.64
N ASP A 43 -5.46 16.38 -3.42
CA ASP A 43 -4.05 16.53 -3.05
C ASP A 43 -3.74 15.95 -1.65
N GLU A 44 -4.64 16.16 -0.68
CA GLU A 44 -4.53 15.53 0.66
C GLU A 44 -4.65 14.02 0.57
N LEU A 45 -5.58 13.50 -0.24
CA LEU A 45 -5.73 12.06 -0.46
C LEU A 45 -4.44 11.44 -1.04
N ARG A 46 -3.79 12.11 -2.00
CA ARG A 46 -2.49 11.70 -2.54
C ARG A 46 -1.37 11.76 -1.51
N ALA A 47 -1.40 12.76 -0.63
CA ALA A 47 -0.41 12.91 0.44
C ALA A 47 -0.43 11.75 1.44
N LYS A 48 -1.56 11.06 1.63
CA LYS A 48 -1.65 9.86 2.49
C LYS A 48 -0.62 8.79 2.15
N THR A 49 -0.29 8.60 0.89
CA THR A 49 0.78 7.64 0.49
C THR A 49 2.15 8.03 1.07
N VAL A 50 2.44 9.33 1.11
CA VAL A 50 3.70 9.83 1.70
C VAL A 50 3.67 9.68 3.23
N GLU A 51 2.53 9.96 3.85
CA GLU A 51 2.31 9.78 5.28
C GLU A 51 2.54 8.32 5.70
N PHE A 52 1.96 7.35 5.00
CA PHE A 52 2.17 5.92 5.25
C PHE A 52 3.64 5.52 5.12
N LYS A 53 4.32 5.95 4.05
CA LYS A 53 5.76 5.69 3.87
C LYS A 53 6.61 6.29 4.98
N ASN A 54 6.26 7.49 5.44
CA ASN A 54 6.97 8.16 6.53
C ASN A 54 6.73 7.45 7.87
N LYS A 55 5.50 6.98 8.14
CA LYS A 55 5.20 6.18 9.34
C LYS A 55 6.02 4.90 9.37
N ILE A 56 6.06 4.13 8.27
CA ILE A 56 6.86 2.91 8.18
C ILE A 56 8.34 3.20 8.48
N LYS A 57 8.90 4.27 7.87
CA LYS A 57 10.29 4.66 8.11
C LYS A 57 10.55 5.11 9.55
N ALA A 58 9.61 5.85 10.14
CA ALA A 58 9.74 6.35 11.50
C ALA A 58 9.72 5.20 12.51
N ASP A 59 8.80 4.25 12.34
CA ASP A 59 8.67 3.10 13.25
C ASP A 59 9.89 2.16 13.19
N GLN A 60 10.57 2.09 12.03
CA GLN A 60 11.78 1.28 11.84
C GLN A 60 13.09 2.01 12.18
N LYS A 61 13.05 3.33 12.37
CA LYS A 61 14.26 4.16 12.41
C LYS A 61 15.27 3.72 13.46
N GLU A 62 14.83 3.50 14.69
CA GLU A 62 15.72 3.15 15.79
C GLU A 62 16.48 1.85 15.54
N ILE A 63 15.77 0.82 15.06
CA ILE A 63 16.38 -0.49 14.79
C ILE A 63 17.26 -0.44 13.53
N GLN A 64 16.91 0.39 12.55
CA GLN A 64 17.75 0.61 11.37
C GLN A 64 19.06 1.30 11.75
N ASP A 65 19.00 2.33 12.61
CA ASP A 65 20.20 3.02 13.11
C ASP A 65 21.14 2.04 13.86
N GLN A 66 20.61 1.06 14.61
CA GLN A 66 21.39 0.01 15.26
C GLN A 66 22.04 -0.92 14.25
N ILE A 67 21.31 -1.38 13.23
CA ILE A 67 21.83 -2.22 12.15
C ILE A 67 22.97 -1.50 11.44
N ASP A 68 22.79 -0.24 11.06
CA ASP A 68 23.79 0.54 10.34
C ASP A 68 25.08 0.71 11.18
N ALA A 69 24.93 0.93 12.48
CA ALA A 69 26.08 1.02 13.41
C ALA A 69 26.87 -0.30 13.49
N LEU A 70 26.18 -1.44 13.56
CA LEU A 70 26.82 -2.75 13.60
C LEU A 70 27.45 -3.11 12.25
N GLU A 71 26.81 -2.77 11.14
CA GLU A 71 27.36 -2.97 9.81
C GLU A 71 28.65 -2.14 9.61
N LEU A 72 28.68 -0.89 10.10
CA LEU A 72 29.89 -0.08 10.08
C LEU A 72 31.00 -0.72 10.92
N LYS A 73 30.69 -1.13 12.17
CA LYS A 73 31.62 -1.81 13.05
C LYS A 73 32.17 -3.11 12.45
N SER A 74 31.34 -3.87 11.74
CA SER A 74 31.76 -5.12 11.11
C SER A 74 32.85 -4.96 10.05
N ARG A 75 32.94 -3.77 9.42
CA ARG A 75 33.97 -3.46 8.42
C ARG A 75 35.35 -3.24 9.04
N GLU A 76 35.39 -2.81 10.31
CA GLU A 76 36.62 -2.48 11.03
C GLU A 76 37.22 -3.71 11.77
N ILE A 77 36.46 -4.79 11.91
CA ILE A 77 36.89 -6.01 12.61
C ILE A 77 37.60 -6.96 11.64
N GLU A 78 38.85 -7.33 11.96
CA GLU A 78 39.62 -8.33 11.22
C GLU A 78 39.37 -9.77 11.71
N ASP A 79 39.03 -9.93 13.00
CA ASP A 79 38.77 -11.25 13.62
C ASP A 79 37.47 -11.85 13.06
N ILE A 80 37.62 -12.99 12.37
CA ILE A 80 36.53 -13.68 11.67
C ILE A 80 35.42 -14.12 12.65
N ASN A 81 35.79 -14.62 13.83
CA ASN A 81 34.82 -15.12 14.80
C ASN A 81 33.97 -13.96 15.37
N LYS A 82 34.62 -12.84 15.70
CA LYS A 82 33.92 -11.64 16.18
C LYS A 82 33.03 -11.03 15.08
N LYS A 83 33.46 -11.13 13.85
CA LYS A 83 32.69 -10.68 12.69
C LYS A 83 31.45 -11.55 12.48
N GLU A 84 31.56 -12.86 12.63
CA GLU A 84 30.45 -13.79 12.56
C GLU A 84 29.41 -13.51 13.66
N ASP A 85 29.84 -13.24 14.89
CA ASP A 85 28.93 -12.92 15.98
C ASP A 85 28.17 -11.59 15.72
N LEU A 86 28.83 -10.59 15.15
CA LEU A 86 28.16 -9.35 14.72
C LEU A 86 27.13 -9.58 13.62
N TYR A 87 27.41 -10.44 12.66
CA TYR A 87 26.44 -10.75 11.61
C TYR A 87 25.21 -11.49 12.16
N LYS A 88 25.37 -12.36 13.14
CA LYS A 88 24.22 -13.00 13.84
C LYS A 88 23.35 -11.96 14.58
N GLU A 89 24.00 -10.98 15.21
CA GLU A 89 23.29 -9.87 15.86
C GLU A 89 22.54 -9.00 14.83
N ILE A 90 23.19 -8.66 13.71
CA ILE A 90 22.56 -7.92 12.59
C ILE A 90 21.37 -8.70 12.02
N ASP A 91 21.47 -10.01 11.84
CA ASP A 91 20.37 -10.82 11.33
C ASP A 91 19.18 -10.83 12.31
N THR A 92 19.44 -10.93 13.62
CA THR A 92 18.41 -10.82 14.65
C THR A 92 17.69 -9.46 14.58
N LEU A 93 18.44 -8.36 14.47
CA LEU A 93 17.85 -7.02 14.34
C LEU A 93 17.06 -6.86 13.03
N LYS A 94 17.49 -7.49 11.94
CA LYS A 94 16.74 -7.50 10.68
C LYS A 94 15.40 -8.23 10.81
N ASP A 95 15.35 -9.32 11.55
CA ASP A 95 14.11 -10.03 11.86
C ASP A 95 13.18 -9.18 12.74
N GLU A 96 13.73 -8.49 13.75
CA GLU A 96 12.96 -7.56 14.58
C GLU A 96 12.43 -6.37 13.77
N ARG A 97 13.24 -5.79 12.87
CA ARG A 97 12.81 -4.74 11.95
C ARG A 97 11.66 -5.20 11.08
N TYR A 98 11.74 -6.42 10.54
CA TYR A 98 10.65 -6.99 9.76
C TYR A 98 9.36 -7.15 10.56
N ALA A 99 9.47 -7.59 11.82
CA ALA A 99 8.30 -7.69 12.70
C ALA A 99 7.65 -6.32 13.00
N ILE A 100 8.47 -5.26 13.15
CA ILE A 100 7.99 -3.88 13.28
C ILE A 100 7.26 -3.46 11.99
N GLU A 101 7.86 -3.73 10.82
CA GLU A 101 7.27 -3.41 9.52
C GLU A 101 5.90 -4.06 9.34
N VAL A 102 5.79 -5.35 9.60
CA VAL A 102 4.52 -6.09 9.49
C VAL A 102 3.45 -5.46 10.38
N ARG A 103 3.77 -5.17 11.65
CA ARG A 103 2.84 -4.52 12.57
C ARG A 103 2.41 -3.13 12.09
N THR A 104 3.36 -2.31 11.62
CA THR A 104 3.04 -0.98 11.10
C THR A 104 2.16 -1.08 9.84
N LEU A 105 2.41 -2.06 8.96
CA LEU A 105 1.57 -2.31 7.79
C LEU A 105 0.15 -2.74 8.19
N GLU A 106 0.00 -3.57 9.21
CA GLU A 106 -1.31 -3.96 9.75
C GLU A 106 -2.07 -2.75 10.33
N ASP A 107 -1.36 -1.85 11.03
CA ASP A 107 -1.95 -0.64 11.63
C ASP A 107 -2.48 0.34 10.57
N ILE A 108 -1.75 0.53 9.46
CA ILE A 108 -2.15 1.45 8.39
C ILE A 108 -3.12 0.83 7.39
N LEU A 109 -3.27 -0.49 7.38
CA LEU A 109 -4.04 -1.23 6.38
C LEU A 109 -5.48 -0.75 6.22
N PRO A 110 -6.27 -0.51 7.30
CA PRO A 110 -7.65 -0.03 7.17
C PRO A 110 -7.73 1.32 6.46
N GLU A 111 -6.87 2.26 6.82
CA GLU A 111 -6.82 3.60 6.22
C GLU A 111 -6.35 3.53 4.77
N ALA A 112 -5.32 2.73 4.47
CA ALA A 112 -4.82 2.54 3.12
C ALA A 112 -5.88 1.97 2.17
N PHE A 113 -6.69 1.01 2.63
CA PHE A 113 -7.83 0.51 1.86
C PHE A 113 -8.92 1.56 1.66
N ALA A 114 -9.22 2.39 2.66
CA ALA A 114 -10.17 3.48 2.53
C ALA A 114 -9.68 4.53 1.50
N VAL A 115 -8.39 4.87 1.51
CA VAL A 115 -7.74 5.75 0.53
C VAL A 115 -7.85 5.18 -0.88
N MET A 116 -7.54 3.89 -1.07
CA MET A 116 -7.65 3.23 -2.38
C MET A 116 -9.09 3.23 -2.89
N LYS A 117 -10.05 2.91 -2.03
CA LYS A 117 -11.48 2.89 -2.38
C LYS A 117 -11.98 4.28 -2.78
N GLU A 118 -11.64 5.32 -2.01
CA GLU A 118 -12.02 6.70 -2.34
C GLU A 118 -11.35 7.19 -3.62
N THR A 119 -10.08 6.83 -3.84
CA THR A 119 -9.37 7.15 -5.09
C THR A 119 -10.07 6.53 -6.30
N ALA A 120 -10.38 5.23 -6.23
CA ALA A 120 -11.09 4.53 -7.31
C ALA A 120 -12.48 5.15 -7.56
N LYS A 121 -13.22 5.49 -6.49
CA LYS A 121 -14.51 6.17 -6.59
C LYS A 121 -14.38 7.51 -7.30
N ARG A 122 -13.40 8.34 -6.95
CA ARG A 122 -13.19 9.65 -7.60
C ARG A 122 -12.86 9.51 -9.09
N PHE A 123 -12.04 8.54 -9.46
CA PHE A 123 -11.78 8.25 -10.89
C PHE A 123 -13.03 7.76 -11.62
N LYS A 124 -13.87 6.96 -10.96
CA LYS A 124 -15.14 6.49 -11.55
C LYS A 124 -16.13 7.64 -11.74
N ASP A 125 -16.25 8.51 -10.73
CA ASP A 125 -17.29 9.55 -10.69
C ASP A 125 -16.91 10.82 -11.48
N ASN A 126 -15.65 10.95 -11.95
CA ASN A 126 -15.16 12.13 -12.66
C ASN A 126 -14.34 11.72 -13.90
N GLU A 127 -14.62 12.35 -15.03
CA GLU A 127 -13.85 12.14 -16.26
C GLU A 127 -12.38 12.55 -16.11
N THR A 128 -12.14 13.59 -15.30
CA THR A 128 -10.80 14.10 -15.02
C THR A 128 -10.64 14.49 -13.55
N LEU A 129 -9.43 14.35 -13.03
CA LEU A 129 -9.04 14.81 -11.70
C LEU A 129 -7.87 15.79 -11.81
N SER A 130 -8.07 17.02 -11.30
CA SER A 130 -7.04 18.05 -11.30
C SER A 130 -6.32 18.09 -9.95
N VAL A 131 -4.99 17.96 -9.97
CA VAL A 131 -4.12 17.93 -8.80
C VAL A 131 -2.95 18.90 -8.97
N ASN A 132 -2.25 19.23 -7.88
CA ASN A 132 -0.97 19.92 -7.99
C ASN A 132 0.08 19.00 -8.62
N ALA A 133 0.75 19.47 -9.67
CA ALA A 133 1.71 18.67 -10.42
C ALA A 133 2.95 18.35 -9.58
N THR A 134 3.24 17.07 -9.40
CA THR A 134 4.44 16.56 -8.76
C THR A 134 5.50 16.19 -9.82
N PRO A 135 6.77 15.95 -9.44
CA PRO A 135 7.76 15.39 -10.36
C PRO A 135 7.30 14.09 -11.02
N PHE A 136 6.58 13.23 -10.28
CA PHE A 136 6.00 11.99 -10.80
C PHE A 136 4.97 12.26 -11.91
N ASP A 137 4.07 13.23 -11.73
CA ASP A 137 3.08 13.58 -12.76
C ASP A 137 3.76 14.08 -14.04
N ARG A 138 4.85 14.84 -13.89
CA ARG A 138 5.66 15.34 -15.03
C ARG A 138 6.37 14.22 -15.77
N GLU A 139 6.86 13.21 -15.05
CA GLU A 139 7.48 12.02 -15.65
C GLU A 139 6.45 11.18 -16.41
N ILE A 140 5.30 10.90 -15.79
CA ILE A 140 4.24 10.09 -16.41
C ILE A 140 3.66 10.79 -17.65
N SER A 141 3.43 12.10 -17.60
CA SER A 141 2.88 12.87 -18.72
C SER A 141 3.76 12.88 -19.96
N ALA A 142 5.07 12.62 -19.81
CA ALA A 142 6.00 12.53 -20.94
C ALA A 142 5.83 11.24 -21.77
N THR A 143 5.20 10.21 -21.20
CA THR A 143 5.09 8.89 -21.82
C THR A 143 3.64 8.38 -21.93
N ASN A 144 2.68 9.05 -21.29
CA ASN A 144 1.29 8.64 -21.22
C ASN A 144 0.35 9.82 -21.49
N ASP A 145 -0.67 9.62 -22.29
CA ASP A 145 -1.64 10.61 -22.72
C ASP A 145 -2.84 10.77 -21.76
N TYR A 146 -2.94 9.91 -20.74
CA TYR A 146 -3.94 10.03 -19.69
C TYR A 146 -3.56 11.01 -18.57
N VAL A 147 -2.37 11.62 -18.62
CA VAL A 147 -1.95 12.72 -17.74
C VAL A 147 -1.51 13.91 -18.57
N ILE A 148 -2.20 15.04 -18.40
CA ILE A 148 -1.92 16.28 -19.11
C ILE A 148 -1.43 17.32 -18.09
N LEU A 149 -0.36 18.07 -18.44
CA LEU A 149 0.14 19.16 -17.62
C LEU A 149 -0.45 20.49 -18.07
N GLU A 150 -1.01 21.23 -17.13
CA GLU A 150 -1.50 22.59 -17.31
C GLU A 150 -0.89 23.52 -16.26
N GLY A 151 0.28 24.10 -16.59
CA GLY A 151 1.06 24.93 -15.66
C GLY A 151 1.49 24.13 -14.42
N GLU A 152 0.98 24.52 -13.25
CA GLU A 152 1.26 23.85 -11.97
C GLU A 152 0.25 22.72 -11.66
N LYS A 153 -0.65 22.40 -12.58
CA LYS A 153 -1.62 21.33 -12.41
C LYS A 153 -1.33 20.15 -13.31
N ALA A 154 -1.66 18.96 -12.81
CA ALA A 154 -1.73 17.73 -13.57
C ALA A 154 -3.20 17.29 -13.64
N ILE A 155 -3.68 17.06 -14.85
CA ILE A 155 -5.03 16.59 -15.14
C ILE A 155 -4.94 15.11 -15.46
N TRP A 156 -5.49 14.30 -14.58
CA TRP A 156 -5.56 12.84 -14.73
C TRP A 156 -6.90 12.46 -15.33
N LYS A 157 -6.89 11.75 -16.46
CA LYS A 157 -8.10 11.21 -17.07
C LYS A 157 -8.51 9.92 -16.38
N ASN A 158 -9.81 9.62 -16.38
CA ASN A 158 -10.34 8.34 -15.92
C ASN A 158 -10.30 7.26 -17.01
N SER A 159 -9.77 7.55 -18.19
CA SER A 159 -9.66 6.63 -19.31
C SER A 159 -8.25 6.55 -19.88
N TRP A 160 -7.93 5.42 -20.49
CA TRP A 160 -6.67 5.18 -21.18
C TRP A 160 -6.89 4.24 -22.39
N ASP A 161 -5.97 4.25 -23.34
CA ASP A 161 -5.96 3.27 -24.42
C ASP A 161 -5.36 1.94 -23.96
N ALA A 162 -6.09 0.85 -24.15
CA ALA A 162 -5.65 -0.52 -23.90
C ALA A 162 -5.74 -1.32 -25.18
N ALA A 163 -4.64 -1.42 -25.91
CA ALA A 163 -4.53 -2.15 -27.18
C ALA A 163 -5.55 -1.69 -28.23
N GLY A 164 -5.71 -0.38 -28.41
CA GLY A 164 -6.62 0.22 -29.39
C GLY A 164 -8.09 0.29 -28.95
N LYS A 165 -8.36 0.07 -27.66
CA LYS A 165 -9.68 0.28 -27.06
C LYS A 165 -9.54 1.25 -25.89
N GLU A 166 -10.43 2.24 -25.84
CA GLU A 166 -10.56 3.08 -24.66
C GLU A 166 -11.18 2.28 -23.51
N VAL A 167 -10.52 2.29 -22.38
CA VAL A 167 -10.97 1.67 -21.12
C VAL A 167 -11.14 2.75 -20.08
N THR A 168 -12.17 2.66 -19.27
CA THR A 168 -12.49 3.61 -18.18
C THR A 168 -12.50 2.90 -16.84
N TRP A 169 -12.35 3.64 -15.76
CA TRP A 169 -12.33 3.12 -14.38
C TRP A 169 -13.63 2.42 -13.93
N ASP A 170 -14.74 2.66 -14.61
CA ASP A 170 -16.02 1.98 -14.34
C ASP A 170 -16.12 0.60 -14.98
N MET A 171 -15.15 0.24 -15.83
CA MET A 171 -15.07 -1.08 -16.48
C MET A 171 -14.17 -2.08 -15.72
N VAL A 172 -13.54 -1.68 -14.62
CA VAL A 172 -12.54 -2.46 -13.86
C VAL A 172 -13.15 -3.06 -12.60
#